data_88d38a9cdc1a9c9c37e3c8c08a9c1e1a
#
_entry.id   88d38a9cdc1a9c9c37e3c8c08a9c1e1a
#
_cell.length_a   1.000
_cell.length_b   1.000
_cell.length_c   1.000
_cell.angle_alpha   90.00
_cell.angle_beta   90.00
_cell.angle_gamma   90.00
#
_symmetry.space_group_name_H-M   'P 1'
#
loop_
_entity.id
_entity.type
_entity.pdbx_description
1 polymer ?
#
loop_
_entity_poly.entity_id
_entity_poly.type
_entity_poly.pdbx_seq_one_letter_code
_entity_poly.pdbx_strand_id
1 'polypeptide(L)'
;MTNAIKRGALIVFEGCDRSGKTTQVTRLVERLNEGGKKAVMRRFPDRTTSIGSVINSYLGCKKELDDHVVHLLFSANRWEVEREIVDTLMSGTNVCIDRYAYSGVAFSAAKVGYRINKQKSLKVA
;
A
#
# COMPACT_ATOMS: atom_id res chain seq x y z
N MET A 1 38.38 7.59 -4.78
CA MET A 1 37.31 7.08 -3.87
C MET A 1 35.98 7.40 -4.48
N THR A 2 35.33 6.40 -5.00
CA THR A 2 33.92 6.53 -5.42
C THR A 2 33.08 6.50 -4.15
N ASN A 3 32.46 7.62 -3.78
CA ASN A 3 31.40 7.62 -2.79
C ASN A 3 30.21 6.85 -3.39
N ALA A 4 30.13 5.57 -3.09
CA ALA A 4 28.96 4.79 -3.45
C ALA A 4 27.75 5.41 -2.78
N ILE A 5 26.79 5.88 -3.56
CA ILE A 5 25.53 6.41 -3.03
C ILE A 5 24.87 5.27 -2.25
N LYS A 6 24.71 5.48 -0.96
CA LYS A 6 24.05 4.50 -0.11
C LYS A 6 22.54 4.49 -0.44
N ARG A 7 22.00 3.32 -0.72
CA ARG A 7 20.58 3.15 -0.99
C ARG A 7 19.73 3.72 0.17
N GLY A 8 18.65 4.38 -0.15
CA GLY A 8 17.65 4.81 0.83
C GLY A 8 16.95 3.61 1.50
N ALA A 9 16.33 3.85 2.64
CA ALA A 9 15.53 2.85 3.36
C ALA A 9 14.09 2.83 2.85
N LEU A 10 13.53 1.64 2.73
CA LEU A 10 12.10 1.42 2.54
C LEU A 10 11.47 1.19 3.90
N ILE A 11 10.56 2.07 4.32
CA ILE A 11 9.90 2.04 5.62
C ILE A 11 8.40 1.93 5.37
N VAL A 12 7.80 0.83 5.82
CA VAL A 12 6.37 0.55 5.62
C VAL A 12 5.63 0.65 6.94
N PHE A 13 4.54 1.41 6.94
CA PHE A 13 3.61 1.54 8.05
C PHE A 13 2.34 0.77 7.74
N GLU A 14 2.03 -0.19 8.58
CA GLU A 14 0.80 -0.98 8.51
C GLU A 14 -0.04 -0.76 9.76
N GLY A 15 -1.34 -0.88 9.63
CA GLY A 15 -2.26 -0.72 10.75
C GLY A 15 -3.70 -0.43 10.29
N CYS A 16 -4.62 -0.47 11.26
CA CYS A 16 -6.03 -0.19 11.03
C CYS A 16 -6.28 1.27 10.64
N ASP A 17 -7.42 1.53 10.03
CA ASP A 17 -7.89 2.89 9.79
C ASP A 17 -8.04 3.65 11.11
N ARG A 18 -7.78 4.96 11.09
CA ARG A 18 -7.84 5.86 12.24
C ARG A 18 -6.89 5.50 13.39
N SER A 19 -5.80 4.77 13.11
CA SER A 19 -4.75 4.45 14.08
C SER A 19 -3.69 5.56 14.25
N GLY A 20 -3.80 6.67 13.53
CA GLY A 20 -2.80 7.74 13.49
C GLY A 20 -1.62 7.45 12.57
N LYS A 21 -1.68 6.36 11.80
CA LYS A 21 -0.63 5.89 10.92
C LYS A 21 -0.18 6.95 9.91
N THR A 22 -1.11 7.55 9.16
CA THR A 22 -0.80 8.60 8.17
C THR A 22 -0.10 9.79 8.79
N THR A 23 -0.53 10.23 9.97
CA THR A 23 0.11 11.31 10.72
C THR A 23 1.56 10.94 11.08
N GLN A 24 1.81 9.73 11.53
CA GLN A 24 3.15 9.27 11.89
C GLN A 24 4.07 9.19 10.68
N VAL A 25 3.58 8.69 9.54
CA VAL A 25 4.35 8.64 8.28
C VAL A 25 4.74 10.05 7.85
N THR A 26 3.80 10.98 7.84
CA THR A 26 4.04 12.38 7.47
C THR A 26 5.11 13.01 8.37
N ARG A 27 4.98 12.85 9.68
CA ARG A 27 5.97 13.38 10.66
C ARG A 27 7.35 12.77 10.46
N LEU A 28 7.43 11.48 10.15
CA LEU A 28 8.73 10.85 9.90
C LEU A 28 9.39 11.43 8.66
N VAL A 29 8.66 11.59 7.57
CA VAL A 29 9.17 12.18 6.32
C VAL A 29 9.67 13.60 6.55
N GLU A 30 8.90 14.42 7.27
CA GLU A 30 9.29 15.79 7.62
C GLU A 30 10.59 15.79 8.43
N ARG A 31 10.69 14.98 9.50
CA ARG A 31 11.90 14.89 10.33
C ARG A 31 13.12 14.42 9.57
N LEU A 32 12.98 13.45 8.68
CA LEU A 32 14.10 12.97 7.86
C LEU A 32 14.61 14.09 6.95
N ASN A 33 13.72 14.81 6.29
CA ASN A 33 14.09 15.92 5.41
C ASN A 33 14.72 17.08 6.20
N GLU A 34 14.18 17.44 7.35
CA GLU A 34 14.78 18.45 8.25
C GLU A 34 16.19 18.06 8.71
N GLY A 35 16.43 16.77 8.93
CA GLY A 35 17.75 16.21 9.28
C GLY A 35 18.68 16.02 8.08
N GLY A 36 18.36 16.52 6.90
CA GLY A 36 19.17 16.40 5.69
C GLY A 36 19.16 15.01 5.04
N LYS A 37 18.24 14.14 5.44
CA LYS A 37 18.04 12.81 4.86
C LYS A 37 16.81 12.85 3.96
N LYS A 38 17.03 12.85 2.65
CA LYS A 38 15.92 12.88 1.67
C LYS A 38 14.92 11.76 1.93
N ALA A 39 13.65 12.11 2.02
CA ALA A 39 12.56 11.15 2.20
C ALA A 39 11.31 11.61 1.44
N VAL A 40 10.58 10.63 0.89
CA VAL A 40 9.30 10.84 0.23
C VAL A 40 8.25 9.89 0.81
N MET A 41 7.00 10.29 0.73
CA MET A 41 5.86 9.51 1.17
C MET A 41 5.16 8.87 -0.03
N ARG A 42 4.75 7.63 0.14
CA ARG A 42 3.83 6.91 -0.76
C ARG A 42 2.66 6.35 0.04
N ARG A 43 1.54 6.16 -0.62
CA ARG A 43 0.36 5.54 -0.03
C ARG A 43 -0.21 4.51 -1.01
N PHE A 44 -0.68 3.39 -0.46
CA PHE A 44 -1.44 2.40 -1.22
C PHE A 44 -2.82 2.16 -0.59
N PRO A 45 -3.86 1.95 -1.41
CA PRO A 45 -3.78 2.02 -2.87
C PRO A 45 -3.44 3.43 -3.37
N ASP A 46 -2.62 3.54 -4.40
CA ASP A 46 -2.39 4.79 -5.12
C ASP A 46 -3.54 5.02 -6.10
N ARG A 47 -4.45 5.91 -5.74
CA ARG A 47 -5.69 6.17 -6.48
C ARG A 47 -5.50 7.07 -7.71
N THR A 48 -4.30 7.59 -7.92
CA THR A 48 -3.97 8.52 -9.01
C THR A 48 -3.58 7.82 -10.31
N THR A 49 -3.27 6.53 -10.26
CA THR A 49 -2.90 5.71 -11.42
C THR A 49 -4.13 5.18 -12.17
N SER A 50 -3.93 4.61 -13.35
CA SER A 50 -5.02 3.98 -14.13
C SER A 50 -5.70 2.85 -13.35
N ILE A 51 -4.92 1.94 -12.77
CA ILE A 51 -5.47 0.85 -11.93
C ILE A 51 -6.06 1.43 -10.65
N GLY A 52 -5.41 2.44 -10.06
CA GLY A 52 -5.89 3.12 -8.86
C GLY A 52 -7.25 3.80 -9.04
N SER A 53 -7.56 4.30 -10.24
CA SER A 53 -8.87 4.88 -10.54
C SER A 53 -9.99 3.83 -10.50
N VAL A 54 -9.73 2.62 -10.98
CA VAL A 54 -10.67 1.49 -10.88
C VAL A 54 -10.90 1.09 -9.42
N ILE A 55 -9.82 0.98 -8.65
CA ILE A 55 -9.88 0.72 -7.21
C ILE A 55 -10.69 1.79 -6.49
N ASN A 56 -10.48 3.06 -6.81
CA ASN A 56 -11.21 4.17 -6.22
C ASN A 56 -12.73 4.07 -6.48
N SER A 57 -13.14 3.69 -7.68
CA SER A 57 -14.54 3.46 -8.03
C SER A 57 -15.14 2.30 -7.23
N TYR A 58 -14.40 1.22 -7.05
CA TYR A 58 -14.79 0.09 -6.21
C TYR A 58 -14.95 0.49 -4.73
N LEU A 59 -13.96 1.18 -4.16
CA LEU A 59 -13.99 1.62 -2.76
C LEU A 59 -15.10 2.65 -2.49
N GLY A 60 -15.47 3.44 -3.50
CA GLY A 60 -16.60 4.37 -3.43
C GLY A 60 -17.97 3.71 -3.66
N CYS A 61 -18.04 2.39 -3.69
CA CYS A 61 -19.26 1.61 -3.98
C CYS A 61 -19.95 1.96 -5.31
N LYS A 62 -19.20 2.51 -6.25
CA LYS A 62 -19.69 2.86 -7.60
C LYS A 62 -19.61 1.67 -8.57
N LYS A 63 -18.92 0.63 -8.19
CA LYS A 63 -18.66 -0.56 -9.00
C LYS A 63 -18.51 -1.78 -8.11
N GLU A 64 -19.22 -2.84 -8.44
CA GLU A 64 -19.00 -4.15 -7.83
C GLU A 64 -18.00 -4.95 -8.66
N LEU A 65 -17.08 -5.64 -7.98
CA LEU A 65 -16.05 -6.48 -8.59
C LEU A 65 -15.94 -7.80 -7.82
N ASP A 66 -15.58 -8.86 -8.53
CA ASP A 66 -15.23 -10.13 -7.89
C ASP A 66 -14.03 -9.96 -6.96
N ASP A 67 -14.01 -10.67 -5.83
CA ASP A 67 -12.95 -10.54 -4.83
C ASP A 67 -11.56 -10.91 -5.36
N HIS A 68 -11.47 -11.86 -6.30
CA HIS A 68 -10.20 -12.20 -6.96
C HIS A 68 -9.72 -11.06 -7.85
N VAL A 69 -10.64 -10.41 -8.57
CA VAL A 69 -10.34 -9.22 -9.39
C VAL A 69 -9.85 -8.09 -8.51
N VAL A 70 -10.52 -7.83 -7.39
CA VAL A 70 -10.09 -6.80 -6.42
C VAL A 70 -8.69 -7.08 -5.90
N HIS A 71 -8.40 -8.32 -5.50
CA HIS A 71 -7.06 -8.73 -5.05
C HIS A 71 -5.99 -8.46 -6.11
N LEU A 72 -6.26 -8.84 -7.37
CA LEU A 72 -5.33 -8.63 -8.48
C LEU A 72 -5.14 -7.14 -8.79
N LEU A 73 -6.20 -6.34 -8.71
CA LEU A 73 -6.11 -4.88 -8.92
C LEU A 73 -5.24 -4.20 -7.85
N PHE A 74 -5.38 -4.56 -6.59
CA PHE A 74 -4.52 -4.02 -5.53
C PHE A 74 -3.06 -4.43 -5.72
N SER A 75 -2.81 -5.66 -6.15
CA SER A 75 -1.47 -6.11 -6.51
C SER A 75 -0.91 -5.32 -7.70
N ALA A 76 -1.68 -5.20 -8.78
CA ALA A 76 -1.29 -4.44 -9.97
C ALA A 76 -0.98 -2.98 -9.63
N ASN A 77 -1.75 -2.37 -8.74
CA ASN A 77 -1.53 -1.00 -8.29
C ASN A 77 -0.15 -0.81 -7.62
N ARG A 78 0.33 -1.79 -6.87
CA ARG A 78 1.68 -1.77 -6.32
C ARG A 78 2.75 -1.95 -7.41
N TRP A 79 2.53 -2.84 -8.37
CA TRP A 79 3.44 -3.07 -9.48
C TRP A 79 3.59 -1.87 -10.41
N GLU A 80 2.53 -1.07 -10.61
CA GLU A 80 2.59 0.14 -11.45
C GLU A 80 3.70 1.11 -11.02
N VAL A 81 4.02 1.18 -9.74
CA VAL A 81 4.96 2.14 -9.17
C VAL A 81 6.24 1.49 -8.64
N GLU A 82 6.40 0.19 -8.81
CA GLU A 82 7.56 -0.56 -8.30
C GLU A 82 8.87 0.02 -8.82
N ARG A 83 8.98 0.25 -10.11
CA ARG A 83 10.19 0.80 -10.72
C ARG A 83 10.53 2.18 -10.16
N GLU A 84 9.54 3.03 -10.00
CA GLU A 84 9.74 4.37 -9.44
C GLU A 84 10.22 4.30 -7.97
N ILE A 85 9.68 3.37 -7.18
CA ILE A 85 10.13 3.15 -5.81
C ILE A 85 11.59 2.69 -5.80
N VAL A 86 11.95 1.72 -6.63
CA VAL A 86 13.33 1.22 -6.74
C VAL A 86 14.28 2.33 -7.15
N ASP A 87 13.97 3.08 -8.19
CA ASP A 87 14.80 4.19 -8.67
C ASP A 87 14.99 5.26 -7.58
N THR A 88 13.93 5.59 -6.85
CA THR A 88 13.98 6.53 -5.72
C THR A 88 14.90 6.03 -4.61
N LEU A 89 14.80 4.77 -4.23
CA LEU A 89 15.68 4.15 -3.22
C LEU A 89 17.14 4.14 -3.68
N MET A 90 17.38 3.77 -4.93
CA MET A 90 18.73 3.71 -5.50
C MET A 90 19.38 5.09 -5.62
N SER A 91 18.60 6.16 -5.70
CA SER A 91 19.11 7.54 -5.65
C SER A 91 19.51 7.99 -4.24
N GLY A 92 19.34 7.16 -3.22
CA GLY A 92 19.66 7.48 -1.83
C GLY A 92 18.51 8.13 -1.06
N THR A 93 17.32 8.19 -1.64
CA THR A 93 16.12 8.77 -1.01
C THR A 93 15.35 7.70 -0.26
N ASN A 94 14.98 7.99 0.99
CA ASN A 94 14.13 7.10 1.79
C ASN A 94 12.68 7.16 1.28
N VAL A 95 12.03 6.02 1.25
CA VAL A 95 10.62 5.90 0.87
C VAL A 95 9.82 5.40 2.07
N CYS A 96 8.90 6.23 2.55
CA CYS A 96 8.00 5.90 3.66
C CYS A 96 6.61 5.60 3.08
N ILE A 97 6.09 4.42 3.31
CA ILE A 97 4.85 3.94 2.71
C ILE A 97 3.77 3.75 3.77
N ASP A 98 2.63 4.40 3.53
CA ASP A 98 1.39 4.20 4.29
C ASP A 98 0.59 3.08 3.64
N ARG A 99 0.62 1.90 4.20
CA ARG A 99 0.09 0.60 3.72
C ARG A 99 0.82 0.05 2.48
N TYR A 100 1.05 -1.24 2.50
CA TYR A 100 1.66 -1.94 1.36
C TYR A 100 1.08 -3.36 1.23
N ALA A 101 1.89 -4.33 0.81
CA ALA A 101 1.45 -5.69 0.53
C ALA A 101 0.78 -6.40 1.74
N TYR A 102 1.20 -6.10 2.94
CA TYR A 102 0.66 -6.72 4.17
C TYR A 102 -0.82 -6.38 4.40
N SER A 103 -1.23 -5.12 4.19
CA SER A 103 -2.65 -4.74 4.20
C SER A 103 -3.43 -5.48 3.12
N GLY A 104 -2.87 -5.62 1.91
CA GLY A 104 -3.48 -6.37 0.81
C GLY A 104 -3.73 -7.83 1.16
N VAL A 105 -2.77 -8.50 1.78
CA VAL A 105 -2.90 -9.89 2.26
C VAL A 105 -3.97 -9.99 3.34
N ALA A 106 -3.98 -9.10 4.32
CA ALA A 106 -4.95 -9.11 5.42
C ALA A 106 -6.39 -8.95 4.90
N PHE A 107 -6.65 -8.00 4.00
CA PHE A 107 -7.97 -7.81 3.39
C PHE A 107 -8.43 -9.01 2.57
N SER A 108 -7.54 -9.58 1.74
CA SER A 108 -7.87 -10.75 0.93
C SER A 108 -8.14 -11.98 1.79
N ALA A 109 -7.36 -12.22 2.84
CA ALA A 109 -7.56 -13.32 3.77
C ALA A 109 -8.88 -13.18 4.56
N ALA A 110 -9.23 -11.99 4.99
CA ALA A 110 -10.49 -11.72 5.68
C ALA A 110 -11.71 -12.05 4.79
N LYS A 111 -11.68 -11.70 3.52
CA LYS A 111 -12.75 -12.01 2.56
C LYS A 111 -12.91 -13.52 2.34
N VAL A 112 -11.82 -14.25 2.19
CA VAL A 112 -11.84 -15.71 2.06
C VAL A 112 -12.44 -16.35 3.32
N GLY A 113 -12.03 -15.92 4.50
CA GLY A 113 -12.58 -16.38 5.77
C GLY A 113 -14.09 -16.15 5.89
N TYR A 114 -14.57 -14.99 5.50
CA TYR A 114 -16.01 -14.67 5.48
C TYR A 114 -16.79 -15.59 4.55
N ARG A 115 -16.30 -15.85 3.34
CA ARG A 115 -16.93 -16.76 2.38
C ARG A 115 -17.04 -18.19 2.91
N ILE A 116 -15.97 -18.72 3.52
CA ILE A 116 -15.97 -20.07 4.10
C ILE A 116 -17.02 -20.16 5.20
N ASN A 117 -17.12 -19.18 6.08
CA ASN A 117 -18.11 -19.16 7.16
C ASN A 117 -19.54 -19.05 6.62
N LYS A 118 -19.77 -18.24 5.59
CA LYS A 118 -21.09 -18.13 4.95
C LYS A 118 -21.52 -19.44 4.29
N GLN A 119 -20.61 -20.15 3.62
CA GLN A 119 -20.91 -21.46 3.03
C GLN A 119 -21.22 -22.53 4.09
N LYS A 120 -20.52 -22.48 5.24
CA LYS A 120 -20.81 -23.38 6.36
C LYS A 120 -22.19 -23.12 6.95
N SER A 121 -22.58 -21.86 7.13
CA SER A 121 -23.90 -21.50 7.67
C SER A 121 -25.06 -21.90 6.72
N LEU A 122 -24.85 -21.85 5.42
CA LEU A 122 -25.83 -22.31 4.42
C LEU A 122 -25.97 -23.83 4.36
N LYS A 123 -24.96 -24.60 4.80
CA LYS A 123 -25.02 -26.07 4.87
C LYS A 123 -25.65 -26.61 6.16
N VAL A 124 -25.82 -25.77 7.16
CA VAL A 124 -26.42 -26.11 8.46
C VAL A 124 -27.92 -25.76 8.51
N ALA A 125 -28.37 -24.97 7.56
CA ALA A 125 -29.79 -24.66 7.36
C ALA A 125 -30.41 -25.58 6.32
#